data_4322cb60c29244c78f337917cdd870e5
#
_entry.id   4322cb60c29244c78f337917cdd870e5
#
_cell.length_a   1.000
_cell.length_b   1.000
_cell.length_c   1.000
_cell.angle_alpha   90.00
_cell.angle_beta   90.00
_cell.angle_gamma   90.00
#
_symmetry.space_group_name_H-M   'P 1'
#
loop_
_entity.id
_entity.type
_entity.pdbx_description
1 polymer ?
#
loop_
_entity_poly.entity_id
_entity_poly.type
_entity_poly.pdbx_seq_one_letter_code
_entity_poly.pdbx_strand_id
1 'polypeptide(L)'
;MDYRPLGRTDLNVSALCLGTMTWGEQNSEAEAFAQIERAKGAGINFIDTAEMYPVPPKAETYATTERYIGNYFKSRGDRADWILASKIAGPGNTIDYIRDQHLKHNRRHIVEAVDASLKRLQTDWIDLYQLHWPERSTNFFGQLGYQHKADETFTPLEETLEALDEQVRAGKIRHIGLSNETPWGTMKFLALAEARGWPRAVSIQNPYNLLNRSFEIGLSEIAIREQCGLLAYSPLAFGLLSGKYENGARPAKGRLTLYSRFMRYFNPQSEAACSRYVALAREHGLDPAQMALAFVTQQPFVTSNIIGATTLEQLDSNIASFDLKLSDDVLAGIEAIHKDQPNPAP
;
A
#
# COMPACT_ATOMS: atom_id res chain seq x y z
N MET A 1 10.23 -16.60 6.39
CA MET A 1 9.20 -15.81 5.66
C MET A 1 8.04 -16.72 5.28
N ASP A 2 6.81 -16.38 5.68
CA ASP A 2 5.60 -17.14 5.29
C ASP A 2 5.05 -16.59 3.98
N TYR A 3 4.37 -17.46 3.23
CA TYR A 3 3.68 -17.09 2.00
C TYR A 3 2.18 -17.29 2.16
N ARG A 4 1.40 -16.32 1.68
CA ARG A 4 -0.06 -16.28 1.82
C ARG A 4 -0.72 -16.19 0.45
N PRO A 5 -1.87 -16.86 0.24
CA PRO A 5 -2.57 -16.75 -1.04
C PRO A 5 -3.03 -15.31 -1.30
N LEU A 6 -2.83 -14.83 -2.52
CA LEU A 6 -3.34 -13.54 -2.97
C LEU A 6 -4.78 -13.73 -3.49
N GLY A 7 -5.74 -13.56 -2.60
CA GLY A 7 -7.13 -13.81 -2.92
C GLY A 7 -7.41 -15.28 -3.33
N ARG A 8 -8.28 -15.45 -4.30
CA ARG A 8 -8.63 -16.78 -4.88
C ARG A 8 -7.78 -17.10 -6.11
N THR A 9 -6.47 -16.88 -6.03
CA THR A 9 -5.53 -17.11 -7.14
C THR A 9 -4.52 -18.21 -6.79
N ASP A 10 -3.70 -18.57 -7.74
CA ASP A 10 -2.55 -19.47 -7.57
C ASP A 10 -1.29 -18.74 -7.05
N LEU A 11 -1.34 -17.40 -6.93
CA LEU A 11 -0.22 -16.61 -6.45
C LEU A 11 -0.11 -16.66 -4.92
N ASN A 12 1.08 -16.99 -4.43
CA ASN A 12 1.44 -16.94 -3.02
C ASN A 12 2.46 -15.82 -2.79
N VAL A 13 2.03 -14.76 -2.10
CA VAL A 13 2.87 -13.60 -1.79
C VAL A 13 3.49 -13.73 -0.40
N SER A 14 4.72 -13.23 -0.24
CA SER A 14 5.35 -13.14 1.08
C SER A 14 4.53 -12.25 2.03
N ALA A 15 4.52 -12.60 3.31
CA ALA A 15 3.80 -11.86 4.35
C ALA A 15 4.27 -10.40 4.50
N LEU A 16 5.49 -10.10 4.06
CA LEU A 16 6.02 -8.75 3.86
C LEU A 16 6.12 -8.46 2.36
N CYS A 17 5.75 -7.25 1.95
CA CYS A 17 5.88 -6.74 0.59
C CYS A 17 6.89 -5.59 0.56
N LEU A 18 7.77 -5.56 -0.44
CA LEU A 18 8.71 -4.47 -0.64
C LEU A 18 7.99 -3.27 -1.28
N GLY A 19 7.74 -2.22 -0.47
CA GLY A 19 7.20 -0.94 -0.93
C GLY A 19 8.29 -0.04 -1.48
N THR A 20 8.02 0.62 -2.60
CA THR A 20 9.05 1.31 -3.41
C THR A 20 8.84 2.81 -3.55
N MET A 21 7.91 3.39 -2.83
CA MET A 21 7.42 4.76 -2.98
C MET A 21 8.50 5.87 -2.90
N THR A 22 9.66 5.57 -2.31
CA THR A 22 10.76 6.55 -2.11
C THR A 22 11.81 6.55 -3.21
N TRP A 23 11.79 5.57 -4.12
CA TRP A 23 12.82 5.39 -5.14
C TRP A 23 12.68 6.37 -6.31
N GLY A 24 13.71 7.18 -6.49
CA GLY A 24 13.72 8.30 -7.43
C GLY A 24 13.47 9.66 -6.78
N GLU A 25 13.18 9.68 -5.47
CA GLU A 25 13.09 10.93 -4.67
C GLU A 25 14.08 10.89 -3.50
N GLN A 26 13.93 9.96 -2.56
CA GLN A 26 14.84 9.80 -1.41
C GLN A 26 15.94 8.76 -1.67
N ASN A 27 15.73 7.85 -2.61
CA ASN A 27 16.68 6.79 -2.94
C ASN A 27 17.07 6.85 -4.42
N SER A 28 18.34 6.64 -4.67
CA SER A 28 18.92 6.43 -5.99
C SER A 28 18.58 5.06 -6.56
N GLU A 29 18.85 4.83 -7.86
CA GLU A 29 18.66 3.54 -8.51
C GLU A 29 19.54 2.45 -7.88
N ALA A 30 20.79 2.77 -7.55
CA ALA A 30 21.69 1.82 -6.90
C ALA A 30 21.19 1.39 -5.51
N GLU A 31 20.63 2.31 -4.72
CA GLU A 31 20.03 1.99 -3.42
C GLU A 31 18.73 1.17 -3.60
N ALA A 32 17.92 1.45 -4.63
CA ALA A 32 16.76 0.65 -4.98
C ALA A 32 17.16 -0.79 -5.30
N PHE A 33 18.19 -1.00 -6.12
CA PHE A 33 18.72 -2.32 -6.45
C PHE A 33 19.20 -3.07 -5.20
N ALA A 34 19.94 -2.38 -4.32
CA ALA A 34 20.40 -2.98 -3.06
C ALA A 34 19.23 -3.41 -2.15
N GLN A 35 18.13 -2.63 -2.12
CA GLN A 35 16.93 -2.99 -1.38
C GLN A 35 16.22 -4.20 -1.99
N ILE A 36 16.13 -4.29 -3.33
CA ILE A 36 15.53 -5.46 -4.00
C ILE A 36 16.34 -6.73 -3.69
N GLU A 37 17.67 -6.67 -3.83
CA GLU A 37 18.55 -7.81 -3.52
C GLU A 37 18.44 -8.24 -2.05
N ARG A 38 18.38 -7.28 -1.13
CA ARG A 38 18.22 -7.56 0.31
C ARG A 38 16.86 -8.22 0.60
N ALA A 39 15.79 -7.72 0.02
CA ALA A 39 14.44 -8.27 0.16
C ALA A 39 14.36 -9.69 -0.41
N LYS A 40 14.92 -9.92 -1.61
CA LYS A 40 15.00 -11.26 -2.25
C LYS A 40 15.75 -12.24 -1.36
N GLY A 41 16.91 -11.83 -0.83
CA GLY A 41 17.72 -12.65 0.07
C GLY A 41 17.00 -13.02 1.37
N ALA A 42 16.02 -12.25 1.80
CA ALA A 42 15.16 -12.52 2.96
C ALA A 42 13.89 -13.32 2.62
N GLY A 43 13.70 -13.73 1.36
CA GLY A 43 12.55 -14.50 0.89
C GLY A 43 11.32 -13.64 0.58
N ILE A 44 11.45 -12.33 0.42
CA ILE A 44 10.37 -11.49 -0.09
C ILE A 44 10.27 -11.67 -1.60
N ASN A 45 9.10 -12.07 -2.09
CA ASN A 45 8.81 -12.28 -3.52
C ASN A 45 7.79 -11.27 -4.08
N PHE A 46 7.35 -10.31 -3.26
CA PHE A 46 6.31 -9.37 -3.62
C PHE A 46 6.82 -7.93 -3.56
N ILE A 47 6.68 -7.20 -4.67
CA ILE A 47 7.11 -5.81 -4.81
C ILE A 47 5.93 -4.95 -5.26
N ASP A 48 5.72 -3.82 -4.57
CA ASP A 48 4.61 -2.88 -4.86
C ASP A 48 5.15 -1.54 -5.33
N THR A 49 4.68 -1.11 -6.49
CA THR A 49 4.96 0.20 -7.08
C THR A 49 3.67 0.88 -7.57
N ALA A 50 3.78 2.01 -8.25
CA ALA A 50 2.66 2.71 -8.91
C ALA A 50 3.16 3.61 -10.03
N GLU A 51 2.29 3.86 -11.01
CA GLU A 51 2.54 4.78 -12.13
C GLU A 51 3.04 6.15 -11.66
N MET A 52 2.43 6.70 -10.62
CA MET A 52 2.76 8.05 -10.14
C MET A 52 4.00 8.14 -9.25
N TYR A 53 4.63 7.01 -8.89
CA TYR A 53 5.76 7.04 -7.96
C TYR A 53 7.04 7.59 -8.60
N PRO A 54 7.91 8.28 -7.82
CA PRO A 54 7.94 8.39 -6.36
C PRO A 54 6.97 9.39 -5.75
N VAL A 55 6.90 9.41 -4.42
CA VAL A 55 6.11 10.36 -3.64
C VAL A 55 7.05 11.19 -2.75
N PRO A 56 6.89 12.53 -2.71
CA PRO A 56 5.82 13.34 -3.30
C PRO A 56 5.87 13.35 -4.84
N PRO A 57 4.67 13.31 -5.50
CA PRO A 57 4.61 13.29 -6.96
C PRO A 57 5.07 14.64 -7.53
N LYS A 58 5.98 14.56 -8.53
CA LYS A 58 6.54 15.70 -9.28
C LYS A 58 6.70 15.29 -10.75
N ALA A 59 6.54 16.25 -11.67
CA ALA A 59 6.72 15.99 -13.10
C ALA A 59 8.12 15.46 -13.44
N GLU A 60 9.15 16.01 -12.79
CA GLU A 60 10.56 15.68 -13.04
C GLU A 60 10.91 14.25 -12.63
N THR A 61 10.27 13.72 -11.59
CA THR A 61 10.53 12.37 -11.07
C THR A 61 9.46 11.35 -11.44
N TYR A 62 8.43 11.77 -12.19
CA TYR A 62 7.31 10.92 -12.59
C TYR A 62 7.74 9.56 -13.13
N ALA A 63 7.14 8.52 -12.58
CA ALA A 63 7.33 7.12 -12.96
C ALA A 63 8.79 6.61 -12.88
N THR A 64 9.67 7.31 -12.17
CA THR A 64 11.07 6.89 -11.99
C THR A 64 11.16 5.55 -11.25
N THR A 65 10.27 5.31 -10.29
CA THR A 65 10.25 4.06 -9.52
C THR A 65 10.02 2.84 -10.42
N GLU A 66 9.03 2.89 -11.33
CA GLU A 66 8.81 1.81 -12.29
C GLU A 66 10.01 1.63 -13.24
N ARG A 67 10.67 2.72 -13.66
CA ARG A 67 11.90 2.62 -14.48
C ARG A 67 13.04 1.92 -13.75
N TYR A 68 13.26 2.21 -12.47
CA TYR A 68 14.28 1.56 -11.66
C TYR A 68 14.02 0.05 -11.53
N ILE A 69 12.77 -0.34 -11.27
CA ILE A 69 12.36 -1.75 -11.20
C ILE A 69 12.57 -2.43 -12.55
N GLY A 70 12.17 -1.81 -13.66
CA GLY A 70 12.37 -2.33 -15.01
C GLY A 70 13.84 -2.53 -15.35
N ASN A 71 14.71 -1.57 -15.02
CA ASN A 71 16.14 -1.66 -15.21
C ASN A 71 16.75 -2.80 -14.37
N TYR A 72 16.27 -2.99 -13.13
CA TYR A 72 16.68 -4.12 -12.30
C TYR A 72 16.34 -5.45 -12.97
N PHE A 73 15.09 -5.67 -13.34
CA PHE A 73 14.65 -6.92 -13.98
C PHE A 73 15.41 -7.21 -15.26
N LYS A 74 15.62 -6.19 -16.10
CA LYS A 74 16.41 -6.34 -17.32
C LYS A 74 17.86 -6.72 -17.02
N SER A 75 18.46 -6.16 -16.00
CA SER A 75 19.87 -6.42 -15.64
C SER A 75 20.08 -7.80 -15.01
N ARG A 76 19.06 -8.34 -14.30
CA ARG A 76 19.14 -9.60 -13.57
C ARG A 76 18.50 -10.78 -14.29
N GLY A 77 17.52 -10.54 -15.15
CA GLY A 77 16.78 -11.60 -15.85
C GLY A 77 15.88 -12.43 -14.93
N ASP A 78 15.52 -11.92 -13.75
CA ASP A 78 14.81 -12.64 -12.70
C ASP A 78 13.37 -12.15 -12.48
N ARG A 79 12.77 -11.49 -13.48
CA ARG A 79 11.39 -10.98 -13.42
C ARG A 79 10.37 -12.04 -12.96
N ALA A 80 10.56 -13.28 -13.38
CA ALA A 80 9.65 -14.38 -13.06
C ALA A 80 9.69 -14.83 -11.57
N ASP A 81 10.74 -14.46 -10.84
CA ASP A 81 10.86 -14.77 -9.42
C ASP A 81 10.01 -13.81 -8.55
N TRP A 82 9.48 -12.74 -9.14
CA TRP A 82 8.76 -11.69 -8.46
C TRP A 82 7.28 -11.64 -8.82
N ILE A 83 6.45 -11.46 -7.80
CA ILE A 83 5.07 -11.00 -7.96
C ILE A 83 5.12 -9.48 -7.94
N LEU A 84 4.80 -8.86 -9.08
CA LEU A 84 4.89 -7.41 -9.28
C LEU A 84 3.50 -6.79 -9.24
N ALA A 85 3.32 -5.84 -8.32
CA ALA A 85 2.12 -5.00 -8.26
C ALA A 85 2.43 -3.58 -8.75
N SER A 86 1.56 -3.04 -9.61
CA SER A 86 1.55 -1.61 -9.95
C SER A 86 0.13 -1.05 -9.89
N LYS A 87 -0.02 0.27 -10.09
CA LYS A 87 -1.31 0.96 -9.95
C LYS A 87 -1.45 2.03 -11.03
N ILE A 88 -2.64 2.16 -11.61
CA ILE A 88 -2.99 3.37 -12.35
C ILE A 88 -3.03 4.57 -11.39
N ALA A 89 -2.49 5.71 -11.78
CA ALA A 89 -2.62 6.95 -11.02
C ALA A 89 -4.11 7.26 -10.76
N GLY A 90 -4.42 7.57 -9.51
CA GLY A 90 -5.80 7.80 -9.10
C GLY A 90 -6.42 9.02 -9.75
N PRO A 91 -7.74 9.05 -9.84
CA PRO A 91 -8.50 10.13 -10.48
C PRO A 91 -8.33 11.47 -9.78
N GLY A 92 -8.54 12.55 -10.53
CA GLY A 92 -8.47 13.92 -10.04
C GLY A 92 -7.65 14.84 -10.92
N ASN A 93 -7.50 16.10 -10.47
CA ASN A 93 -6.84 17.18 -11.20
C ASN A 93 -5.56 17.65 -10.49
N THR A 94 -5.09 16.94 -9.47
CA THR A 94 -3.92 17.36 -8.66
C THR A 94 -2.58 16.94 -9.28
N ILE A 95 -2.61 16.08 -10.29
CA ILE A 95 -1.44 15.59 -11.03
C ILE A 95 -1.66 15.93 -12.49
N ASP A 96 -1.19 17.08 -12.91
CA ASP A 96 -1.49 17.71 -14.21
C ASP A 96 -0.51 17.33 -15.34
N TYR A 97 0.48 16.50 -15.04
CA TYR A 97 1.49 16.05 -16.00
C TYR A 97 1.32 14.59 -16.45
N ILE A 98 0.29 13.92 -15.97
CA ILE A 98 -0.04 12.54 -16.39
C ILE A 98 -1.24 12.60 -17.33
N ARG A 99 -1.12 11.99 -18.53
CA ARG A 99 -2.16 11.96 -19.58
C ARG A 99 -2.72 13.35 -19.89
N ASP A 100 -4.02 13.53 -19.84
CA ASP A 100 -4.71 14.78 -20.20
C ASP A 100 -5.13 15.63 -18.97
N GLN A 101 -4.45 15.47 -17.84
CA GLN A 101 -4.66 16.26 -16.61
C GLN A 101 -5.96 15.97 -15.86
N HIS A 102 -6.90 15.24 -16.44
CA HIS A 102 -8.17 14.84 -15.83
C HIS A 102 -8.20 13.32 -15.68
N LEU A 103 -7.47 12.83 -14.69
CA LEU A 103 -7.32 11.40 -14.50
C LEU A 103 -8.65 10.74 -14.13
N LYS A 104 -8.97 9.65 -14.83
CA LYS A 104 -10.17 8.83 -14.65
C LYS A 104 -9.83 7.36 -14.71
N HIS A 105 -10.76 6.52 -14.28
CA HIS A 105 -10.68 5.08 -14.47
C HIS A 105 -11.48 4.58 -15.68
N ASN A 106 -11.61 5.42 -16.70
CA ASN A 106 -12.26 5.03 -17.95
C ASN A 106 -11.35 4.10 -18.78
N ARG A 107 -11.94 3.43 -19.77
CA ARG A 107 -11.27 2.48 -20.64
C ARG A 107 -9.97 3.04 -21.27
N ARG A 108 -10.02 4.27 -21.80
CA ARG A 108 -8.84 4.89 -22.45
C ARG A 108 -7.67 5.04 -21.49
N HIS A 109 -7.92 5.60 -20.30
CA HIS A 109 -6.86 5.82 -19.31
C HIS A 109 -6.30 4.53 -18.74
N ILE A 110 -7.11 3.49 -18.57
CA ILE A 110 -6.64 2.17 -18.11
C ILE A 110 -5.70 1.55 -19.13
N VAL A 111 -6.08 1.54 -20.42
CA VAL A 111 -5.23 1.00 -21.49
C VAL A 111 -3.91 1.74 -21.59
N GLU A 112 -3.95 3.08 -21.64
CA GLU A 112 -2.75 3.92 -21.71
C GLU A 112 -1.83 3.71 -20.49
N ALA A 113 -2.39 3.61 -19.30
CA ALA A 113 -1.63 3.42 -18.05
C ALA A 113 -0.94 2.05 -18.01
N VAL A 114 -1.68 0.98 -18.34
CA VAL A 114 -1.11 -0.39 -18.39
C VAL A 114 0.02 -0.47 -19.39
N ASP A 115 -0.18 0.02 -20.63
CA ASP A 115 0.83 -0.03 -21.67
C ASP A 115 2.09 0.78 -21.31
N ALA A 116 1.90 1.94 -20.72
CA ALA A 116 3.00 2.78 -20.26
C ALA A 116 3.76 2.13 -19.09
N SER A 117 3.06 1.51 -18.13
CA SER A 117 3.69 0.79 -17.01
C SER A 117 4.49 -0.42 -17.49
N LEU A 118 3.95 -1.24 -18.38
CA LEU A 118 4.69 -2.37 -18.98
C LEU A 118 5.97 -1.93 -19.66
N LYS A 119 5.91 -0.83 -20.42
CA LYS A 119 7.11 -0.26 -21.08
C LYS A 119 8.16 0.20 -20.07
N ARG A 120 7.76 0.88 -18.99
CA ARG A 120 8.68 1.36 -17.95
C ARG A 120 9.28 0.21 -17.13
N LEU A 121 8.44 -0.77 -16.78
CA LEU A 121 8.82 -1.98 -16.05
C LEU A 121 9.59 -2.99 -16.90
N GLN A 122 9.68 -2.79 -18.23
CA GLN A 122 10.38 -3.64 -19.20
C GLN A 122 9.96 -5.12 -19.07
N THR A 123 8.65 -5.36 -18.97
CA THR A 123 8.03 -6.68 -18.84
C THR A 123 6.75 -6.75 -19.65
N ASP A 124 6.35 -7.96 -20.05
CA ASP A 124 5.16 -8.19 -20.84
C ASP A 124 3.89 -8.33 -19.98
N TRP A 125 4.06 -8.50 -18.66
CA TRP A 125 2.93 -8.65 -17.72
C TRP A 125 3.18 -8.01 -16.34
N ILE A 126 2.09 -7.59 -15.69
CA ILE A 126 2.04 -7.19 -14.29
C ILE A 126 1.17 -8.22 -13.55
N ASP A 127 1.62 -8.73 -12.41
CA ASP A 127 0.89 -9.79 -11.70
C ASP A 127 -0.35 -9.25 -10.99
N LEU A 128 -0.27 -8.05 -10.39
CA LEU A 128 -1.39 -7.38 -9.73
C LEU A 128 -1.48 -5.91 -10.18
N TYR A 129 -2.56 -5.53 -10.86
CA TYR A 129 -2.79 -4.15 -11.26
C TYR A 129 -3.92 -3.53 -10.45
N GLN A 130 -3.67 -2.36 -9.85
CA GLN A 130 -4.56 -1.79 -8.85
C GLN A 130 -5.12 -0.43 -9.27
N LEU A 131 -6.36 -0.15 -8.87
CA LEU A 131 -6.94 1.19 -8.88
C LEU A 131 -6.44 1.94 -7.65
N HIS A 132 -5.66 3.03 -7.81
CA HIS A 132 -4.90 3.66 -6.70
C HIS A 132 -5.80 4.30 -5.63
N TRP A 133 -6.92 4.91 -6.03
CA TRP A 133 -8.02 5.37 -5.17
C TRP A 133 -9.30 5.57 -5.98
N PRO A 134 -10.48 5.57 -5.33
CA PRO A 134 -11.76 5.75 -6.00
C PRO A 134 -11.86 7.07 -6.78
N GLU A 135 -12.58 7.06 -7.92
CA GLU A 135 -12.90 8.28 -8.66
C GLU A 135 -14.01 9.09 -7.97
N ARG A 136 -14.95 8.42 -7.33
CA ARG A 136 -16.02 9.05 -6.56
C ARG A 136 -15.51 9.65 -5.25
N SER A 137 -16.19 10.70 -4.77
CA SER A 137 -15.92 11.29 -3.45
C SER A 137 -16.25 10.29 -2.33
N THR A 138 -15.25 9.91 -1.55
CA THR A 138 -15.40 9.01 -0.42
C THR A 138 -14.28 9.20 0.60
N ASN A 139 -14.31 8.44 1.67
CA ASN A 139 -13.32 8.53 2.74
C ASN A 139 -12.02 7.82 2.36
N PHE A 140 -10.98 8.59 2.08
CA PHE A 140 -9.59 8.11 1.93
C PHE A 140 -8.60 9.22 2.27
N PHE A 141 -7.34 8.87 2.49
CA PHE A 141 -6.24 9.79 2.81
C PHE A 141 -6.49 10.71 4.03
N GLY A 142 -7.10 10.16 5.09
CA GLY A 142 -7.35 10.90 6.33
C GLY A 142 -8.68 11.63 6.35
N GLN A 143 -9.51 11.47 5.35
CA GLN A 143 -10.84 12.04 5.31
C GLN A 143 -11.83 11.15 6.06
N LEU A 144 -12.48 11.70 7.09
CA LEU A 144 -13.54 11.03 7.86
C LEU A 144 -14.89 11.69 7.61
N GLY A 145 -15.96 10.87 7.73
CA GLY A 145 -17.32 11.35 7.59
C GLY A 145 -17.73 11.47 6.13
N TYR A 146 -18.35 10.42 5.61
CA TYR A 146 -18.87 10.40 4.24
C TYR A 146 -19.95 11.48 4.04
N GLN A 147 -19.79 12.28 3.01
CA GLN A 147 -20.77 13.26 2.56
C GLN A 147 -21.22 12.90 1.14
N HIS A 148 -22.49 12.55 1.01
CA HIS A 148 -23.06 12.20 -0.28
C HIS A 148 -23.17 13.42 -1.22
N LYS A 149 -22.73 13.26 -2.45
CA LYS A 149 -22.87 14.26 -3.53
C LYS A 149 -23.77 13.69 -4.60
N ALA A 150 -25.03 14.07 -4.60
CA ALA A 150 -26.05 13.51 -5.50
C ALA A 150 -25.76 13.74 -6.99
N ASP A 151 -25.14 14.87 -7.33
CA ASP A 151 -24.84 15.27 -8.73
C ASP A 151 -23.40 14.89 -9.15
N GLU A 152 -22.70 14.07 -8.36
CA GLU A 152 -21.33 13.64 -8.70
C GLU A 152 -21.36 12.71 -9.92
N THR A 153 -20.49 13.02 -10.88
CA THR A 153 -20.26 12.17 -12.06
C THR A 153 -18.89 11.51 -11.97
N PHE A 154 -18.84 10.21 -12.16
CA PHE A 154 -17.61 9.43 -12.23
C PHE A 154 -17.76 8.29 -13.25
N THR A 155 -16.66 7.72 -13.68
CA THR A 155 -16.68 6.56 -14.59
C THR A 155 -17.46 5.42 -13.92
N PRO A 156 -18.48 4.85 -14.57
CA PRO A 156 -19.19 3.70 -14.01
C PRO A 156 -18.22 2.58 -13.63
N LEU A 157 -18.41 2.01 -12.43
CA LEU A 157 -17.53 0.92 -11.96
C LEU A 157 -17.53 -0.28 -12.91
N GLU A 158 -18.65 -0.48 -13.64
CA GLU A 158 -18.78 -1.51 -14.66
C GLU A 158 -17.84 -1.27 -15.84
N GLU A 159 -17.77 -0.03 -16.38
CA GLU A 159 -16.83 0.36 -17.44
C GLU A 159 -15.38 0.16 -17.01
N THR A 160 -15.06 0.57 -15.77
CA THR A 160 -13.72 0.38 -15.19
C THR A 160 -13.35 -1.09 -15.13
N LEU A 161 -14.26 -1.94 -14.65
CA LEU A 161 -14.01 -3.37 -14.50
C LEU A 161 -13.92 -4.08 -15.86
N GLU A 162 -14.75 -3.70 -16.83
CA GLU A 162 -14.69 -4.21 -18.21
C GLU A 162 -13.34 -3.89 -18.86
N ALA A 163 -12.86 -2.65 -18.70
CA ALA A 163 -11.57 -2.24 -19.22
C ALA A 163 -10.41 -3.03 -18.59
N LEU A 164 -10.47 -3.34 -17.30
CA LEU A 164 -9.49 -4.18 -16.63
C LEU A 164 -9.58 -5.64 -17.11
N ASP A 165 -10.79 -6.18 -17.33
CA ASP A 165 -10.99 -7.52 -17.90
C ASP A 165 -10.35 -7.65 -19.29
N GLU A 166 -10.48 -6.63 -20.15
CA GLU A 166 -9.80 -6.59 -21.44
C GLU A 166 -8.27 -6.72 -21.30
N GLN A 167 -7.67 -6.05 -20.30
CA GLN A 167 -6.23 -6.14 -20.08
C GLN A 167 -5.82 -7.52 -19.53
N VAL A 168 -6.67 -8.15 -18.72
CA VAL A 168 -6.47 -9.54 -18.25
C VAL A 168 -6.52 -10.51 -19.44
N ARG A 169 -7.54 -10.40 -20.29
CA ARG A 169 -7.65 -11.25 -21.50
C ARG A 169 -6.52 -11.03 -22.49
N ALA A 170 -5.97 -9.82 -22.55
CA ALA A 170 -4.80 -9.50 -23.36
C ALA A 170 -3.50 -10.04 -22.77
N GLY A 171 -3.52 -10.62 -21.56
CA GLY A 171 -2.34 -11.15 -20.86
C GLY A 171 -1.39 -10.07 -20.31
N LYS A 172 -1.78 -8.80 -20.34
CA LYS A 172 -0.98 -7.66 -19.86
C LYS A 172 -0.98 -7.52 -18.34
N ILE A 173 -2.08 -7.86 -17.70
CA ILE A 173 -2.20 -7.98 -16.26
C ILE A 173 -2.80 -9.34 -15.90
N ARG A 174 -2.39 -9.93 -14.77
CA ARG A 174 -2.91 -11.24 -14.35
C ARG A 174 -4.12 -11.10 -13.45
N HIS A 175 -4.02 -10.21 -12.46
CA HIS A 175 -5.05 -10.01 -11.45
C HIS A 175 -5.28 -8.53 -11.21
N ILE A 176 -6.47 -8.19 -10.70
CA ILE A 176 -6.85 -6.83 -10.36
C ILE A 176 -6.96 -6.65 -8.85
N GLY A 177 -6.63 -5.46 -8.36
CA GLY A 177 -6.76 -5.07 -6.97
C GLY A 177 -7.38 -3.69 -6.81
N LEU A 178 -7.86 -3.41 -5.60
CA LEU A 178 -8.41 -2.12 -5.21
C LEU A 178 -7.45 -1.45 -4.23
N SER A 179 -7.44 -0.12 -4.19
CA SER A 179 -6.69 0.61 -3.18
C SER A 179 -7.50 1.81 -2.69
N ASN A 180 -7.36 2.14 -1.41
CA ASN A 180 -8.13 3.20 -0.75
C ASN A 180 -9.66 3.04 -0.93
N GLU A 181 -10.10 1.80 -1.07
CA GLU A 181 -11.49 1.49 -1.37
C GLU A 181 -12.31 1.30 -0.08
N THR A 182 -13.59 1.58 -0.18
CA THR A 182 -14.58 1.46 0.90
C THR A 182 -15.26 0.09 0.88
N PRO A 183 -15.98 -0.32 1.95
CA PRO A 183 -16.79 -1.52 1.95
C PRO A 183 -17.80 -1.56 0.80
N TRP A 184 -18.49 -0.43 0.53
CA TRP A 184 -19.45 -0.34 -0.56
C TRP A 184 -18.82 -0.59 -1.93
N GLY A 185 -17.72 0.11 -2.24
CA GLY A 185 -17.06 -0.04 -3.54
C GLY A 185 -16.46 -1.43 -3.72
N THR A 186 -15.83 -1.98 -2.68
CA THR A 186 -15.32 -3.35 -2.70
C THR A 186 -16.41 -4.36 -3.06
N MET A 187 -17.53 -4.35 -2.32
CA MET A 187 -18.64 -5.27 -2.58
C MET A 187 -19.29 -5.03 -3.96
N LYS A 188 -19.32 -3.77 -4.42
CA LYS A 188 -19.86 -3.45 -5.75
C LYS A 188 -18.99 -4.03 -6.87
N PHE A 189 -17.65 -3.91 -6.79
CA PHE A 189 -16.73 -4.54 -7.75
C PHE A 189 -16.85 -6.07 -7.73
N LEU A 190 -16.90 -6.68 -6.54
CA LEU A 190 -17.05 -8.13 -6.42
C LEU A 190 -18.37 -8.63 -7.03
N ALA A 191 -19.48 -7.95 -6.75
CA ALA A 191 -20.79 -8.31 -7.30
C ALA A 191 -20.85 -8.13 -8.84
N LEU A 192 -20.25 -7.07 -9.38
CA LEU A 192 -20.14 -6.87 -10.83
C LEU A 192 -19.31 -7.96 -11.49
N ALA A 193 -18.17 -8.33 -10.89
CA ALA A 193 -17.31 -9.40 -11.39
C ALA A 193 -18.07 -10.73 -11.48
N GLU A 194 -18.81 -11.08 -10.43
CA GLU A 194 -19.61 -12.31 -10.40
C GLU A 194 -20.75 -12.27 -11.45
N ALA A 195 -21.49 -11.17 -11.52
CA ALA A 195 -22.62 -11.02 -12.44
C ALA A 195 -22.20 -11.06 -13.92
N ARG A 196 -20.99 -10.59 -14.24
CA ARG A 196 -20.47 -10.51 -15.61
C ARG A 196 -19.49 -11.64 -15.98
N GLY A 197 -19.07 -12.46 -15.02
CA GLY A 197 -18.02 -13.45 -15.24
C GLY A 197 -16.63 -12.83 -15.48
N TRP A 198 -16.40 -11.63 -14.94
CA TRP A 198 -15.15 -10.89 -15.06
C TRP A 198 -14.19 -11.20 -13.87
N PRO A 199 -12.90 -10.85 -13.97
CA PRO A 199 -11.95 -11.04 -12.89
C PRO A 199 -12.39 -10.33 -11.60
N ARG A 200 -12.32 -11.04 -10.48
CA ARG A 200 -12.58 -10.48 -9.15
C ARG A 200 -11.39 -9.65 -8.69
N ALA A 201 -11.63 -8.60 -7.91
CA ALA A 201 -10.57 -7.99 -7.12
C ALA A 201 -10.03 -9.01 -6.11
N VAL A 202 -8.71 -9.18 -6.07
CA VAL A 202 -8.04 -10.19 -5.23
C VAL A 202 -7.45 -9.60 -3.95
N SER A 203 -7.37 -8.27 -3.86
CA SER A 203 -6.83 -7.56 -2.71
C SER A 203 -7.40 -6.15 -2.59
N ILE A 204 -7.32 -5.63 -1.36
CA ILE A 204 -7.60 -4.22 -1.01
C ILE A 204 -6.32 -3.65 -0.41
N GLN A 205 -5.72 -2.63 -1.03
CA GLN A 205 -4.55 -1.95 -0.49
C GLN A 205 -4.98 -0.67 0.24
N ASN A 206 -5.11 -0.74 1.56
CA ASN A 206 -5.57 0.38 2.40
C ASN A 206 -4.58 0.65 3.55
N PRO A 207 -4.63 1.85 4.19
CA PRO A 207 -3.81 2.11 5.36
C PRO A 207 -4.23 1.22 6.53
N TYR A 208 -3.24 0.69 7.23
CA TYR A 208 -3.48 -0.03 8.48
C TYR A 208 -2.25 0.03 9.38
N ASN A 209 -2.44 0.54 10.60
CA ASN A 209 -1.40 0.66 11.61
C ASN A 209 -2.03 0.93 13.00
N LEU A 210 -1.23 0.99 14.05
CA LEU A 210 -1.71 1.22 15.42
C LEU A 210 -2.47 2.54 15.64
N LEU A 211 -2.27 3.56 14.76
CA LEU A 211 -2.98 4.84 14.82
C LEU A 211 -4.20 4.89 13.90
N ASN A 212 -4.34 3.91 13.00
CA ASN A 212 -5.44 3.80 12.06
C ASN A 212 -5.84 2.32 11.88
N ARG A 213 -6.84 1.90 12.62
CA ARG A 213 -7.43 0.56 12.56
C ARG A 213 -8.82 0.57 11.90
N SER A 214 -9.13 1.63 11.13
CA SER A 214 -10.44 1.81 10.51
C SER A 214 -10.81 0.68 9.53
N PHE A 215 -9.81 -0.04 8.96
CA PHE A 215 -10.04 -1.23 8.14
C PHE A 215 -10.80 -2.34 8.88
N GLU A 216 -10.66 -2.42 10.21
CA GLU A 216 -11.38 -3.39 11.04
C GLU A 216 -12.90 -3.15 11.04
N ILE A 217 -13.33 -1.93 10.67
CA ILE A 217 -14.75 -1.55 10.63
C ILE A 217 -15.34 -1.92 9.26
N GLY A 218 -15.74 -3.16 9.09
CA GLY A 218 -16.41 -3.67 7.89
C GLY A 218 -15.49 -4.29 6.83
N LEU A 219 -14.34 -3.69 6.49
CA LEU A 219 -13.45 -4.24 5.46
C LEU A 219 -12.73 -5.53 5.89
N SER A 220 -12.41 -5.69 7.15
CA SER A 220 -11.79 -6.92 7.67
C SER A 220 -12.67 -8.14 7.50
N GLU A 221 -13.98 -8.01 7.75
CA GLU A 221 -14.94 -9.10 7.51
C GLU A 221 -15.04 -9.43 6.02
N ILE A 222 -15.13 -8.42 5.17
CA ILE A 222 -15.14 -8.59 3.70
C ILE A 222 -13.85 -9.27 3.24
N ALA A 223 -12.69 -8.82 3.71
CA ALA A 223 -11.40 -9.39 3.33
C ALA A 223 -11.32 -10.90 3.61
N ILE A 224 -11.83 -11.34 4.77
CA ILE A 224 -11.83 -12.75 5.17
C ILE A 224 -12.90 -13.53 4.39
N ARG A 225 -14.16 -13.09 4.39
CA ARG A 225 -15.28 -13.84 3.79
C ARG A 225 -15.18 -13.91 2.27
N GLU A 226 -14.78 -12.81 1.64
CA GLU A 226 -14.64 -12.71 0.19
C GLU A 226 -13.27 -13.15 -0.32
N GLN A 227 -12.34 -13.48 0.58
CA GLN A 227 -10.95 -13.80 0.22
C GLN A 227 -10.34 -12.70 -0.66
N CYS A 228 -10.48 -11.44 -0.22
CA CYS A 228 -9.94 -10.24 -0.85
C CYS A 228 -9.14 -9.50 0.23
N GLY A 229 -7.95 -10.03 0.56
CA GLY A 229 -7.19 -9.65 1.75
C GLY A 229 -6.55 -8.27 1.65
N LEU A 230 -6.13 -7.76 2.82
CA LEU A 230 -5.48 -6.46 2.93
C LEU A 230 -4.00 -6.54 2.52
N LEU A 231 -3.60 -5.64 1.64
CA LEU A 231 -2.23 -5.20 1.47
C LEU A 231 -2.05 -3.92 2.31
N ALA A 232 -1.49 -4.06 3.51
CA ALA A 232 -1.43 -2.95 4.47
C ALA A 232 -0.34 -1.96 4.11
N TYR A 233 -0.70 -0.70 3.79
CA TYR A 233 0.31 0.34 3.59
C TYR A 233 0.41 1.28 4.80
N SER A 234 1.54 2.00 4.92
CA SER A 234 1.89 2.90 6.04
C SER A 234 1.82 2.22 7.42
N PRO A 235 2.36 0.99 7.59
CA PRO A 235 2.28 0.29 8.87
C PRO A 235 3.00 1.01 10.00
N LEU A 236 3.95 1.92 9.69
CA LEU A 236 4.65 2.78 10.65
C LEU A 236 4.11 4.21 10.72
N ALA A 237 2.91 4.50 10.15
CA ALA A 237 2.33 5.85 10.16
C ALA A 237 3.34 6.92 9.72
N PHE A 238 3.96 6.76 8.53
CA PHE A 238 5.05 7.61 8.01
C PHE A 238 6.30 7.66 8.91
N GLY A 239 6.48 6.67 9.76
CA GLY A 239 7.61 6.54 10.68
C GLY A 239 7.34 7.14 12.07
N LEU A 240 6.13 7.61 12.36
CA LEU A 240 5.77 8.12 13.69
C LEU A 240 5.90 7.00 14.74
N LEU A 241 5.38 5.81 14.44
CA LEU A 241 5.40 4.65 15.33
C LEU A 241 6.80 4.07 15.63
N SER A 242 7.87 4.57 14.99
CA SER A 242 9.24 4.24 15.38
C SER A 242 9.74 5.02 16.61
N GLY A 243 8.99 5.99 17.11
CA GLY A 243 9.40 6.87 18.21
C GLY A 243 10.39 7.98 17.83
N LYS A 244 10.87 8.03 16.59
CA LYS A 244 11.92 9.00 16.18
C LYS A 244 11.47 10.47 16.17
N TYR A 245 10.17 10.73 16.32
CA TYR A 245 9.61 12.08 16.39
C TYR A 245 9.16 12.47 17.80
N GLU A 246 9.37 11.60 18.81
CA GLU A 246 9.01 11.91 20.19
C GLU A 246 9.65 13.20 20.69
N ASN A 247 8.99 13.86 21.64
CA ASN A 247 9.44 15.11 22.25
C ASN A 247 9.75 16.24 21.24
N GLY A 248 9.03 16.25 20.11
CA GLY A 248 9.21 17.23 19.07
C GLY A 248 10.46 17.05 18.19
N ALA A 249 11.14 15.92 18.27
CA ALA A 249 12.29 15.63 17.45
C ALA A 249 11.97 15.72 15.94
N ARG A 250 12.90 16.23 15.14
CA ARG A 250 12.77 16.36 13.68
C ARG A 250 14.04 15.84 13.00
N PRO A 251 14.19 14.51 12.86
CA PRO A 251 15.34 13.94 12.17
C PRO A 251 15.45 14.49 10.75
N ALA A 252 16.62 14.95 10.33
CA ALA A 252 16.83 15.66 9.06
C ALA A 252 16.36 14.86 7.82
N LYS A 253 16.51 13.52 7.85
CA LYS A 253 16.05 12.61 6.78
C LYS A 253 14.66 12.02 7.04
N GLY A 254 13.97 12.45 8.09
CA GLY A 254 12.63 11.96 8.43
C GLY A 254 11.56 12.49 7.48
N ARG A 255 10.62 11.64 7.04
CA ARG A 255 9.56 12.02 6.10
C ARG A 255 8.75 13.22 6.56
N LEU A 256 8.35 13.26 7.84
CA LEU A 256 7.59 14.37 8.43
C LEU A 256 8.42 15.65 8.59
N THR A 257 9.75 15.55 8.53
CA THR A 257 10.66 16.70 8.51
C THR A 257 10.84 17.24 7.11
N LEU A 258 11.03 16.34 6.13
CA LEU A 258 11.29 16.69 4.73
C LEU A 258 10.06 17.25 4.01
N TYR A 259 8.87 16.73 4.33
CA TYR A 259 7.67 17.00 3.53
C TYR A 259 6.49 17.42 4.41
N SER A 260 6.15 18.71 4.40
CA SER A 260 5.03 19.28 5.17
C SER A 260 3.64 18.71 4.76
N ARG A 261 3.51 18.15 3.56
CA ARG A 261 2.25 17.56 3.09
C ARG A 261 1.86 16.26 3.81
N PHE A 262 2.81 15.58 4.48
CA PHE A 262 2.58 14.30 5.15
C PHE A 262 2.13 14.48 6.61
N MET A 263 1.14 15.36 6.85
CA MET A 263 0.64 15.65 8.20
C MET A 263 -0.50 14.72 8.66
N ARG A 264 -0.95 13.78 7.83
CA ARG A 264 -2.08 12.88 8.11
C ARG A 264 -1.99 12.20 9.47
N TYR A 265 -0.83 11.68 9.81
CA TYR A 265 -0.59 10.98 11.09
C TYR A 265 -0.02 11.90 12.18
N PHE A 266 0.11 13.19 11.92
CA PHE A 266 0.75 14.14 12.82
C PHE A 266 -0.28 15.15 13.37
N ASN A 267 -0.91 14.78 14.46
CA ASN A 267 -1.84 15.61 15.23
C ASN A 267 -1.68 15.29 16.73
N PRO A 268 -2.17 16.16 17.66
CA PRO A 268 -1.97 15.95 19.11
C PRO A 268 -2.47 14.59 19.62
N GLN A 269 -3.56 14.07 19.07
CA GLN A 269 -4.13 12.79 19.49
C GLN A 269 -3.23 11.63 19.06
N SER A 270 -2.74 11.65 17.82
CA SER A 270 -1.84 10.60 17.31
C SER A 270 -0.46 10.64 17.98
N GLU A 271 0.04 11.83 18.32
CA GLU A 271 1.30 11.96 19.07
C GLU A 271 1.15 11.36 20.47
N ALA A 272 0.05 11.66 21.17
CA ALA A 272 -0.24 11.09 22.50
C ALA A 272 -0.38 9.56 22.45
N ALA A 273 -1.13 9.02 21.49
CA ALA A 273 -1.28 7.58 21.31
C ALA A 273 0.07 6.92 20.94
N CYS A 274 0.84 7.54 20.04
CA CYS A 274 2.15 7.05 19.63
C CYS A 274 3.10 6.94 20.81
N SER A 275 3.18 7.95 21.67
CA SER A 275 4.03 7.92 22.87
C SER A 275 3.67 6.75 23.79
N ARG A 276 2.38 6.42 23.93
CA ARG A 276 1.93 5.24 24.69
C ARG A 276 2.36 3.92 24.05
N TYR A 277 2.23 3.78 22.72
CA TYR A 277 2.69 2.58 22.02
C TYR A 277 4.21 2.41 22.10
N VAL A 278 4.97 3.51 21.97
CA VAL A 278 6.43 3.49 22.12
C VAL A 278 6.84 3.11 23.54
N ALA A 279 6.16 3.65 24.57
CA ALA A 279 6.40 3.29 25.96
C ALA A 279 6.10 1.80 26.22
N LEU A 280 4.97 1.29 25.73
CA LEU A 280 4.61 -0.12 25.83
C LEU A 280 5.68 -1.03 25.18
N ALA A 281 6.15 -0.69 23.98
CA ALA A 281 7.21 -1.47 23.34
C ALA A 281 8.47 -1.53 24.19
N ARG A 282 8.94 -0.38 24.72
CA ARG A 282 10.14 -0.30 25.56
C ARG A 282 10.00 -1.04 26.88
N GLU A 283 8.83 -0.98 27.51
CA GLU A 283 8.52 -1.71 28.75
C GLU A 283 8.69 -3.23 28.57
N HIS A 284 8.36 -3.73 27.39
CA HIS A 284 8.52 -5.15 27.03
C HIS A 284 9.85 -5.46 26.32
N GLY A 285 10.80 -4.52 26.28
CA GLY A 285 12.11 -4.72 25.64
C GLY A 285 12.05 -4.85 24.11
N LEU A 286 11.00 -4.31 23.46
CA LEU A 286 10.78 -4.38 22.03
C LEU A 286 11.21 -3.09 21.33
N ASP A 287 11.66 -3.20 20.08
CA ASP A 287 11.76 -2.05 19.19
C ASP A 287 10.36 -1.59 18.80
N PRO A 288 10.01 -0.29 18.97
CA PRO A 288 8.67 0.20 18.66
C PRO A 288 8.24 0.01 17.21
N ALA A 289 9.15 0.17 16.24
CA ALA A 289 8.84 -0.05 14.83
C ALA A 289 8.57 -1.53 14.54
N GLN A 290 9.37 -2.44 15.12
CA GLN A 290 9.16 -3.87 14.95
C GLN A 290 7.86 -4.33 15.61
N MET A 291 7.51 -3.82 16.80
CA MET A 291 6.23 -4.10 17.44
C MET A 291 5.05 -3.66 16.56
N ALA A 292 5.10 -2.46 16.00
CA ALA A 292 4.04 -1.95 15.13
C ALA A 292 3.91 -2.76 13.84
N LEU A 293 5.03 -3.16 13.21
CA LEU A 293 5.02 -4.00 12.01
C LEU A 293 4.52 -5.42 12.30
N ALA A 294 4.96 -6.04 13.40
CA ALA A 294 4.52 -7.36 13.82
C ALA A 294 3.01 -7.38 14.09
N PHE A 295 2.47 -6.34 14.76
CA PHE A 295 1.03 -6.19 14.99
C PHE A 295 0.24 -6.23 13.67
N VAL A 296 0.68 -5.48 12.65
CA VAL A 296 0.03 -5.46 11.33
C VAL A 296 0.14 -6.81 10.64
N THR A 297 1.34 -7.38 10.61
CA THR A 297 1.61 -8.64 9.88
C THR A 297 0.85 -9.84 10.45
N GLN A 298 0.55 -9.83 11.76
CA GLN A 298 -0.15 -10.93 12.46
C GLN A 298 -1.68 -10.90 12.29
N GLN A 299 -2.26 -9.84 11.72
CA GLN A 299 -3.71 -9.76 11.54
C GLN A 299 -4.21 -10.78 10.50
N PRO A 300 -5.31 -11.50 10.79
CA PRO A 300 -5.79 -12.59 9.92
C PRO A 300 -6.33 -12.10 8.58
N PHE A 301 -6.70 -10.84 8.46
CA PHE A 301 -7.17 -10.21 7.22
C PHE A 301 -6.04 -9.59 6.39
N VAL A 302 -4.80 -9.55 6.90
CA VAL A 302 -3.64 -9.02 6.17
C VAL A 302 -3.00 -10.10 5.34
N THR A 303 -3.03 -9.95 4.03
CA THR A 303 -2.33 -10.82 3.09
C THR A 303 -0.84 -10.50 3.09
N SER A 304 -0.49 -9.21 2.97
CA SER A 304 0.91 -8.79 3.01
C SER A 304 1.03 -7.38 3.59
N ASN A 305 2.06 -7.16 4.39
CA ASN A 305 2.39 -5.87 5.00
C ASN A 305 3.43 -5.16 4.13
N ILE A 306 3.07 -4.01 3.55
CA ILE A 306 3.95 -3.23 2.66
C ILE A 306 4.92 -2.42 3.51
N ILE A 307 6.14 -2.92 3.63
CA ILE A 307 7.23 -2.26 4.34
C ILE A 307 7.98 -1.30 3.41
N GLY A 308 8.38 -0.14 3.93
CA GLY A 308 9.18 0.84 3.20
C GLY A 308 10.40 1.26 4.02
N ALA A 309 11.51 1.48 3.35
CA ALA A 309 12.75 1.91 3.97
C ALA A 309 13.49 2.92 3.08
N THR A 310 14.30 3.80 3.69
CA THR A 310 15.21 4.70 2.97
C THR A 310 16.67 4.29 3.16
N THR A 311 16.95 3.32 4.04
CA THR A 311 18.28 2.73 4.22
C THR A 311 18.15 1.21 4.38
N LEU A 312 19.25 0.48 4.15
CA LEU A 312 19.28 -0.98 4.33
C LEU A 312 19.08 -1.39 5.78
N GLU A 313 19.60 -0.61 6.74
CA GLU A 313 19.41 -0.87 8.17
C GLU A 313 17.93 -0.81 8.57
N GLN A 314 17.20 0.16 8.01
CA GLN A 314 15.75 0.23 8.22
C GLN A 314 15.04 -0.96 7.58
N LEU A 315 15.46 -1.36 6.37
CA LEU A 315 14.90 -2.53 5.70
C LEU A 315 15.15 -3.81 6.50
N ASP A 316 16.35 -4.00 7.00
CA ASP A 316 16.72 -5.15 7.83
C ASP A 316 15.88 -5.22 9.12
N SER A 317 15.72 -4.08 9.81
CA SER A 317 14.88 -3.99 10.99
C SER A 317 13.40 -4.30 10.66
N ASN A 318 12.89 -3.77 9.54
CA ASN A 318 11.53 -4.06 9.10
C ASN A 318 11.35 -5.56 8.77
N ILE A 319 12.31 -6.19 8.12
CA ILE A 319 12.28 -7.63 7.80
C ILE A 319 12.31 -8.46 9.09
N ALA A 320 13.16 -8.10 10.05
CA ALA A 320 13.26 -8.81 11.32
C ALA A 320 11.95 -8.78 12.13
N SER A 321 11.08 -7.80 11.92
CA SER A 321 9.77 -7.74 12.57
C SER A 321 8.88 -8.95 12.26
N PHE A 322 9.13 -9.66 11.17
CA PHE A 322 8.38 -10.86 10.79
C PHE A 322 8.54 -12.01 11.82
N ASP A 323 9.71 -12.13 12.40
CA ASP A 323 10.02 -13.20 13.37
C ASP A 323 9.55 -12.85 14.79
N LEU A 324 9.17 -11.58 15.04
CA LEU A 324 8.69 -11.12 16.32
C LEU A 324 7.25 -11.60 16.57
N LYS A 325 7.06 -12.42 17.61
CA LYS A 325 5.74 -12.81 18.12
C LYS A 325 5.39 -11.93 19.32
N LEU A 326 4.30 -11.19 19.21
CA LEU A 326 3.80 -10.36 20.32
C LEU A 326 3.16 -11.23 21.39
N SER A 327 3.51 -11.00 22.65
CA SER A 327 2.89 -11.69 23.78
C SER A 327 1.46 -11.19 24.02
N ASP A 328 0.67 -11.99 24.74
CA ASP A 328 -0.69 -11.61 25.12
C ASP A 328 -0.74 -10.29 25.92
N ASP A 329 0.26 -10.04 26.77
CA ASP A 329 0.36 -8.80 27.55
C ASP A 329 0.60 -7.58 26.63
N VAL A 330 1.46 -7.71 25.63
CA VAL A 330 1.68 -6.65 24.62
C VAL A 330 0.41 -6.40 23.82
N LEU A 331 -0.26 -7.46 23.37
CA LEU A 331 -1.52 -7.36 22.64
C LEU A 331 -2.62 -6.70 23.51
N ALA A 332 -2.73 -7.08 24.76
CA ALA A 332 -3.66 -6.46 25.71
C ALA A 332 -3.36 -4.97 25.94
N GLY A 333 -2.07 -4.62 26.04
CA GLY A 333 -1.63 -3.22 26.14
C GLY A 333 -1.98 -2.41 24.90
N ILE A 334 -1.76 -2.99 23.70
CA ILE A 334 -2.17 -2.37 22.42
C ILE A 334 -3.69 -2.12 22.40
N GLU A 335 -4.49 -3.11 22.79
CA GLU A 335 -5.95 -2.98 22.83
C GLU A 335 -6.43 -1.94 23.87
N ALA A 336 -5.78 -1.85 25.02
CA ALA A 336 -6.10 -0.85 26.03
C ALA A 336 -5.86 0.57 25.50
N ILE A 337 -4.74 0.81 24.82
CA ILE A 337 -4.44 2.11 24.20
C ILE A 337 -5.47 2.43 23.10
N HIS A 338 -5.80 1.46 22.24
CA HIS A 338 -6.78 1.67 21.18
C HIS A 338 -8.19 1.96 21.69
N LYS A 339 -8.63 1.31 22.77
CA LYS A 339 -9.94 1.56 23.39
C LYS A 339 -10.06 2.97 23.94
N ASP A 340 -9.01 3.48 24.56
CA ASP A 340 -9.00 4.84 25.09
C ASP A 340 -8.96 5.90 23.97
N GLN A 341 -8.32 5.61 22.86
CA GLN A 341 -8.06 6.57 21.81
C GLN A 341 -8.16 5.89 20.42
N PRO A 342 -9.39 5.52 19.98
CA PRO A 342 -9.60 4.78 18.73
C PRO A 342 -9.31 5.66 17.51
N ASN A 343 -8.51 5.11 16.56
CA ASN A 343 -8.21 5.73 15.27
C ASN A 343 -7.83 7.22 15.35
N PRO A 344 -6.79 7.61 16.11
CA PRO A 344 -6.43 9.01 16.28
C PRO A 344 -5.92 9.68 15.00
N ALA A 345 -5.60 8.90 13.97
CA ALA A 345 -5.11 9.40 12.68
C ALA A 345 -5.58 8.50 11.52
N PRO A 346 -6.87 8.48 11.22
CA PRO A 346 -7.48 7.63 10.20
C PRO A 346 -7.11 8.01 8.75
#